data_cc398a8f9615768028d4245ae6af7ccc
#
_entry.id   cc398a8f9615768028d4245ae6af7ccc
#
_cell.length_a   1.000
_cell.length_b   1.000
_cell.length_c   1.000
_cell.angle_alpha   90.00
_cell.angle_beta   90.00
_cell.angle_gamma   90.00
#
_symmetry.space_group_name_H-M   'P 1'
#
loop_
_entity.id
_entity.type
_entity.pdbx_description
1 polymer ?
#
loop_
_entity_poly.entity_id
_entity_poly.type
_entity_poly.pdbx_seq_one_letter_code
_entity_poly.pdbx_strand_id
1 'polypeptide(L)'
;MSGESTVMPPRKLHDADVVYLYDGSFEGFLCCVFESFAQHEIPFAVWTPQRETVTLYPVRDIETDSARAQRVFSALGRKLGRETEYLVSRDFLSGQEDKELLLIRFLHLAFALGPGTVKRMGHPDVPPLYEMKKSLDWEVDKFQGFVRFEEHDGMLGAVIHPKNHILPLLRGHFCSRFPEENFMIYDAVHQAVLLYQEHKAQLLELAAPLELPPPSAREQEFQALWKQFYDTLEIKARHNEKGRMTHCPKRFWQDMVEMR
;
A
#
# COMPACT_ATOMS: atom_id res chain seq x y z
N MET A 1 -13.49 -30.48 48.85
CA MET A 1 -13.24 -29.05 48.65
C MET A 1 -13.26 -28.82 47.15
N SER A 2 -14.39 -28.34 46.66
CA SER A 2 -14.62 -28.15 45.21
C SER A 2 -14.08 -26.76 44.85
N GLY A 3 -13.04 -26.74 43.99
CA GLY A 3 -12.51 -25.51 43.43
C GLY A 3 -13.48 -24.98 42.36
N GLU A 4 -14.25 -23.97 42.70
CA GLU A 4 -15.02 -23.19 41.71
C GLU A 4 -14.03 -22.44 40.79
N SER A 5 -13.91 -22.93 39.58
CA SER A 5 -13.26 -22.17 38.49
C SER A 5 -14.13 -20.95 38.18
N THR A 6 -13.73 -19.79 38.70
CA THR A 6 -14.38 -18.53 38.38
C THR A 6 -14.10 -18.19 36.91
N VAL A 7 -15.02 -18.58 36.04
CA VAL A 7 -15.00 -18.16 34.63
C VAL A 7 -15.34 -16.68 34.63
N MET A 8 -14.32 -15.84 34.41
CA MET A 8 -14.55 -14.40 34.21
C MET A 8 -15.51 -14.21 33.02
N PRO A 9 -16.51 -13.33 33.17
CA PRO A 9 -17.40 -13.04 32.05
C PRO A 9 -16.57 -12.51 30.85
N PRO A 10 -16.96 -12.82 29.62
CA PRO A 10 -16.23 -12.35 28.44
C PRO A 10 -16.16 -10.82 28.47
N ARG A 11 -14.96 -10.26 28.38
CA ARG A 11 -14.75 -8.82 28.30
C ARG A 11 -15.51 -8.30 27.07
N LYS A 12 -16.28 -7.23 27.25
CA LYS A 12 -16.92 -6.53 26.12
C LYS A 12 -15.87 -5.75 25.34
N LEU A 13 -15.99 -5.73 24.02
CA LEU A 13 -15.18 -4.87 23.17
C LEU A 13 -15.30 -3.40 23.64
N HIS A 14 -14.18 -2.70 23.77
CA HIS A 14 -14.10 -1.31 24.20
C HIS A 14 -12.98 -0.57 23.50
N ASP A 15 -13.11 0.74 23.34
CA ASP A 15 -12.00 1.59 22.92
C ASP A 15 -11.00 1.72 24.09
N ALA A 16 -9.70 1.50 23.81
CA ALA A 16 -8.65 1.50 24.82
C ALA A 16 -7.68 2.66 24.58
N ASP A 17 -7.26 3.29 25.67
CA ASP A 17 -6.24 4.35 25.68
C ASP A 17 -4.83 3.73 25.56
N VAL A 18 -4.56 2.99 24.50
CA VAL A 18 -3.29 2.32 24.21
C VAL A 18 -2.92 2.49 22.74
N VAL A 19 -1.65 2.72 22.49
CA VAL A 19 -1.08 2.73 21.14
C VAL A 19 -0.38 1.41 20.90
N TYR A 20 -0.70 0.74 19.79
CA TYR A 20 0.06 -0.42 19.32
C TYR A 20 1.23 0.04 18.47
N LEU A 21 2.42 -0.44 18.77
CA LEU A 21 3.63 -0.21 17.98
C LEU A 21 4.05 -1.53 17.33
N TYR A 22 4.21 -1.56 16.00
CA TYR A 22 4.55 -2.76 15.25
C TYR A 22 5.56 -2.43 14.13
N ASP A 23 6.14 -3.44 13.48
CA ASP A 23 7.23 -3.30 12.51
C ASP A 23 6.84 -2.73 11.12
N GLY A 24 5.56 -2.46 10.87
CA GLY A 24 5.05 -1.97 9.58
C GLY A 24 4.73 -3.08 8.56
N SER A 25 5.07 -4.33 8.83
CA SER A 25 4.80 -5.46 7.94
C SER A 25 3.32 -5.88 7.99
N PHE A 26 2.84 -6.52 6.91
CA PHE A 26 1.48 -7.08 6.92
C PHE A 26 1.30 -8.17 7.98
N GLU A 27 2.33 -8.99 8.23
CA GLU A 27 2.30 -9.99 9.29
C GLU A 27 2.21 -9.34 10.67
N GLY A 28 2.98 -8.27 10.91
CA GLY A 28 2.91 -7.48 12.14
C GLY A 28 1.54 -6.85 12.35
N PHE A 29 0.93 -6.29 11.29
CA PHE A 29 -0.46 -5.80 11.35
C PHE A 29 -1.45 -6.91 11.73
N LEU A 30 -1.31 -8.10 11.17
CA LEU A 30 -2.16 -9.24 11.56
C LEU A 30 -1.95 -9.65 13.02
N CYS A 31 -0.74 -9.45 13.58
CA CYS A 31 -0.49 -9.61 15.01
C CYS A 31 -1.17 -8.51 15.84
N CYS A 32 -1.25 -7.27 15.36
CA CYS A 32 -2.06 -6.22 15.99
C CYS A 32 -3.54 -6.60 16.01
N VAL A 33 -4.08 -7.14 14.91
CA VAL A 33 -5.44 -7.68 14.87
C VAL A 33 -5.62 -8.80 15.89
N PHE A 34 -4.69 -9.76 15.96
CA PHE A 34 -4.74 -10.85 16.93
C PHE A 34 -4.79 -10.32 18.37
N GLU A 35 -3.92 -9.37 18.72
CA GLU A 35 -3.85 -8.77 20.05
C GLU A 35 -5.14 -8.02 20.41
N SER A 36 -5.67 -7.22 19.49
CA SER A 36 -6.94 -6.50 19.66
C SER A 36 -8.10 -7.45 19.99
N PHE A 37 -8.18 -8.60 19.31
CA PHE A 37 -9.16 -9.63 19.62
C PHE A 37 -8.89 -10.35 20.95
N ALA A 38 -7.63 -10.62 21.29
CA ALA A 38 -7.25 -11.28 22.54
C ALA A 38 -7.57 -10.41 23.77
N GLN A 39 -7.35 -9.10 23.68
CA GLN A 39 -7.64 -8.12 24.73
C GLN A 39 -9.09 -7.62 24.72
N HIS A 40 -9.86 -7.90 23.66
CA HIS A 40 -11.21 -7.35 23.43
C HIS A 40 -11.20 -5.82 23.43
N GLU A 41 -10.22 -5.21 22.78
CA GLU A 41 -10.04 -3.77 22.74
C GLU A 41 -9.80 -3.27 21.31
N ILE A 42 -10.16 -2.02 21.06
CA ILE A 42 -9.73 -1.27 19.88
C ILE A 42 -8.72 -0.25 20.38
N PRO A 43 -7.45 -0.30 19.88
CA PRO A 43 -6.42 0.63 20.33
C PRO A 43 -6.78 2.07 19.90
N PHE A 44 -6.26 3.06 20.62
CA PHE A 44 -6.36 4.47 20.23
C PHE A 44 -5.71 4.71 18.86
N ALA A 45 -4.55 4.11 18.61
CA ALA A 45 -3.84 4.17 17.33
C ALA A 45 -2.95 2.94 17.13
N VAL A 46 -2.53 2.71 15.89
CA VAL A 46 -1.54 1.71 15.51
C VAL A 46 -0.45 2.41 14.74
N TRP A 47 0.79 2.35 15.22
CA TRP A 47 1.93 3.08 14.69
C TRP A 47 3.07 2.15 14.29
N THR A 48 3.92 2.67 13.40
CA THR A 48 5.21 2.09 13.05
C THR A 48 6.34 2.93 13.65
N PRO A 49 7.56 2.40 13.80
CA PRO A 49 8.70 3.12 14.35
C PRO A 49 9.08 4.40 13.59
N GLN A 50 8.70 4.49 12.30
CA GLN A 50 8.96 5.65 11.45
C GLN A 50 8.07 6.85 11.77
N ARG A 51 7.01 6.65 12.55
CA ARG A 51 6.10 7.74 12.93
C ARG A 51 6.71 8.54 14.10
N GLU A 52 7.25 9.69 13.80
CA GLU A 52 7.78 10.65 14.77
C GLU A 52 6.64 11.36 15.52
N THR A 53 5.93 10.65 16.39
CA THR A 53 4.82 11.21 17.16
C THR A 53 4.94 10.86 18.62
N VAL A 54 4.79 11.85 19.51
CA VAL A 54 4.76 11.65 20.97
C VAL A 54 3.32 11.40 21.40
N THR A 55 3.12 10.42 22.27
CA THR A 55 1.81 10.12 22.85
C THR A 55 1.88 10.16 24.38
N LEU A 56 0.76 10.52 25.01
CA LEU A 56 0.55 10.38 26.45
C LEU A 56 -0.06 9.03 26.83
N TYR A 57 -0.55 8.28 25.85
CA TYR A 57 -1.08 6.94 26.05
C TYR A 57 0.05 5.91 26.19
N PRO A 58 -0.14 4.85 26.99
CA PRO A 58 0.80 3.75 27.05
C PRO A 58 0.98 3.12 25.66
N VAL A 59 2.23 2.76 25.35
CA VAL A 59 2.59 2.08 24.11
C VAL A 59 2.74 0.60 24.41
N ARG A 60 2.12 -0.24 23.57
CA ARG A 60 2.30 -1.69 23.59
C ARG A 60 3.02 -2.12 22.33
N ASP A 61 4.21 -2.67 22.48
CA ASP A 61 4.98 -3.26 21.40
C ASP A 61 4.32 -4.59 20.98
N ILE A 62 4.04 -4.72 19.69
CA ILE A 62 3.45 -5.92 19.10
C ILE A 62 4.53 -6.62 18.28
N GLU A 63 5.06 -7.70 18.83
CA GLU A 63 6.03 -8.53 18.12
C GLU A 63 5.37 -9.32 16.99
N THR A 64 6.03 -9.35 15.83
CA THR A 64 5.59 -10.12 14.67
C THR A 64 5.81 -11.62 14.90
N ASP A 65 4.74 -12.38 14.89
CA ASP A 65 4.70 -13.82 15.06
C ASP A 65 3.96 -14.44 13.86
N SER A 66 4.70 -15.17 13.03
CA SER A 66 4.14 -15.78 11.80
C SER A 66 3.01 -16.77 12.07
N ALA A 67 3.01 -17.45 13.22
CA ALA A 67 1.92 -18.39 13.55
C ALA A 67 0.62 -17.63 13.90
N ARG A 68 0.73 -16.53 14.65
CA ARG A 68 -0.42 -15.66 14.95
C ARG A 68 -0.94 -14.99 13.68
N ALA A 69 -0.05 -14.42 12.86
CA ALA A 69 -0.40 -13.79 11.59
C ALA A 69 -1.12 -14.77 10.66
N GLN A 70 -0.56 -15.98 10.47
CA GLN A 70 -1.17 -17.02 9.64
C GLN A 70 -2.55 -17.47 10.17
N ARG A 71 -2.72 -17.54 11.49
CA ARG A 71 -4.01 -17.87 12.12
C ARG A 71 -5.08 -16.83 11.78
N VAL A 72 -4.74 -15.52 11.89
CA VAL A 72 -5.65 -14.43 11.54
C VAL A 72 -5.94 -14.45 10.05
N PHE A 73 -4.91 -14.48 9.19
CA PHE A 73 -5.06 -14.49 7.74
C PHE A 73 -5.97 -15.64 7.26
N SER A 74 -5.70 -16.87 7.74
CA SER A 74 -6.54 -18.03 7.42
C SER A 74 -7.99 -17.88 7.89
N ALA A 75 -8.22 -17.12 8.98
CA ALA A 75 -9.57 -16.87 9.47
C ALA A 75 -10.32 -15.87 8.59
N LEU A 76 -9.63 -14.87 7.97
CA LEU A 76 -10.25 -13.93 7.04
C LEU A 76 -10.94 -14.65 5.88
N GLY A 77 -10.20 -15.46 5.12
CA GLY A 77 -10.75 -16.18 3.97
C GLY A 77 -11.81 -17.21 4.38
N ARG A 78 -11.56 -17.98 5.44
CA ARG A 78 -12.41 -19.09 5.86
C ARG A 78 -13.71 -18.64 6.53
N LYS A 79 -13.68 -17.59 7.38
CA LYS A 79 -14.84 -17.12 8.14
C LYS A 79 -15.56 -15.95 7.48
N LEU A 80 -14.85 -15.08 6.80
CA LEU A 80 -15.39 -13.83 6.23
C LEU A 80 -15.48 -13.85 4.70
N GLY A 81 -14.80 -14.83 4.07
CA GLY A 81 -14.81 -15.00 2.61
C GLY A 81 -13.67 -14.25 1.89
N ARG A 82 -13.38 -14.70 0.66
CA ARG A 82 -12.27 -14.18 -0.16
C ARG A 82 -12.37 -12.68 -0.47
N GLU A 83 -13.59 -12.14 -0.56
CA GLU A 83 -13.80 -10.71 -0.83
C GLU A 83 -13.25 -9.85 0.32
N THR A 84 -13.48 -10.28 1.58
CA THR A 84 -12.95 -9.59 2.77
C THR A 84 -11.42 -9.75 2.86
N GLU A 85 -10.91 -10.96 2.65
CA GLU A 85 -9.46 -11.22 2.63
C GLU A 85 -8.76 -10.34 1.59
N TYR A 86 -9.28 -10.28 0.37
CA TYR A 86 -8.75 -9.45 -0.70
C TYR A 86 -8.78 -7.96 -0.34
N LEU A 87 -9.91 -7.46 0.19
CA LEU A 87 -10.07 -6.06 0.57
C LEU A 87 -9.05 -5.67 1.65
N VAL A 88 -8.95 -6.44 2.72
CA VAL A 88 -8.02 -6.18 3.83
C VAL A 88 -6.57 -6.19 3.36
N SER A 89 -6.16 -7.20 2.58
CA SER A 89 -4.79 -7.30 2.06
C SER A 89 -4.44 -6.13 1.13
N ARG A 90 -5.42 -5.66 0.36
CA ARG A 90 -5.23 -4.57 -0.58
C ARG A 90 -5.22 -3.22 0.12
N ASP A 91 -6.16 -2.97 1.03
CA ASP A 91 -6.28 -1.71 1.74
C ASP A 91 -5.13 -1.49 2.73
N PHE A 92 -4.46 -2.55 3.19
CA PHE A 92 -3.22 -2.42 3.94
C PHE A 92 -2.11 -1.70 3.14
N LEU A 93 -2.14 -1.76 1.81
CA LEU A 93 -1.22 -1.03 0.94
C LEU A 93 -1.57 0.47 0.81
N SER A 94 -2.67 0.92 1.37
CA SER A 94 -3.06 2.34 1.35
C SER A 94 -2.04 3.20 2.10
N GLY A 95 -1.76 4.39 1.58
CA GLY A 95 -0.99 5.42 2.28
C GLY A 95 -1.84 6.29 3.22
N GLN A 96 -3.09 5.90 3.49
CA GLN A 96 -3.92 6.63 4.44
C GLN A 96 -3.37 6.45 5.86
N GLU A 97 -3.29 7.56 6.60
CA GLU A 97 -2.84 7.52 7.99
C GLU A 97 -3.63 6.52 8.86
N ASP A 98 -4.15 6.30 9.64
CA ASP A 98 -4.96 5.40 10.45
C ASP A 98 -5.59 4.18 9.75
N LYS A 99 -5.04 3.72 8.60
CA LYS A 99 -5.55 2.55 7.85
C LYS A 99 -5.65 1.30 8.70
N GLU A 100 -4.65 1.06 9.56
CA GLU A 100 -4.60 -0.09 10.47
C GLU A 100 -5.76 -0.05 11.46
N LEU A 101 -6.06 1.11 12.03
CA LEU A 101 -7.17 1.28 12.95
C LEU A 101 -8.51 1.07 12.26
N LEU A 102 -8.68 1.62 11.06
CA LEU A 102 -9.89 1.42 10.24
C LEU A 102 -10.10 -0.07 9.92
N LEU A 103 -9.02 -0.77 9.54
CA LEU A 103 -9.05 -2.19 9.26
C LEU A 103 -9.37 -3.02 10.51
N ILE A 104 -8.81 -2.69 11.69
CA ILE A 104 -9.12 -3.37 12.96
C ILE A 104 -10.59 -3.20 13.32
N ARG A 105 -11.14 -1.97 13.26
CA ARG A 105 -12.57 -1.68 13.53
C ARG A 105 -13.47 -2.48 12.59
N PHE A 106 -13.18 -2.44 11.31
CA PHE A 106 -13.90 -3.22 10.31
C PHE A 106 -13.83 -4.73 10.59
N LEU A 107 -12.66 -5.27 10.97
CA LEU A 107 -12.51 -6.70 11.25
C LEU A 107 -13.30 -7.13 12.49
N HIS A 108 -13.35 -6.33 13.55
CA HIS A 108 -14.25 -6.59 14.68
C HIS A 108 -15.71 -6.66 14.24
N LEU A 109 -16.15 -5.70 13.42
CA LEU A 109 -17.50 -5.72 12.84
C LEU A 109 -17.72 -6.97 11.97
N ALA A 110 -16.78 -7.29 11.09
CA ALA A 110 -16.90 -8.40 10.16
C ALA A 110 -16.96 -9.76 10.87
N PHE A 111 -16.15 -9.96 11.91
CA PHE A 111 -16.20 -11.19 12.72
C PHE A 111 -17.49 -11.30 13.55
N ALA A 112 -18.09 -10.18 13.94
CA ALA A 112 -19.37 -10.17 14.64
C ALA A 112 -20.57 -10.46 13.72
N LEU A 113 -20.57 -9.92 12.49
CA LEU A 113 -21.69 -10.00 11.54
C LEU A 113 -21.56 -11.12 10.48
N GLY A 114 -20.36 -11.67 10.32
CA GLY A 114 -20.08 -12.76 9.37
C GLY A 114 -19.82 -12.30 7.92
N PRO A 115 -19.82 -13.25 6.97
CA PRO A 115 -19.55 -12.99 5.56
C PRO A 115 -20.50 -11.95 4.95
N GLY A 116 -20.01 -11.17 3.98
CA GLY A 116 -20.80 -10.12 3.31
C GLY A 116 -20.87 -8.79 4.06
N THR A 117 -20.20 -8.66 5.21
CA THR A 117 -20.11 -7.38 5.94
C THR A 117 -19.51 -6.28 5.08
N VAL A 118 -18.58 -6.60 4.17
CA VAL A 118 -18.01 -5.67 3.18
C VAL A 118 -19.07 -4.93 2.34
N LYS A 119 -20.26 -5.49 2.17
CA LYS A 119 -21.35 -4.90 1.35
C LYS A 119 -22.28 -3.99 2.15
N ARG A 120 -22.05 -3.86 3.46
CA ARG A 120 -22.90 -3.06 4.36
C ARG A 120 -22.49 -1.59 4.36
N MET A 121 -22.63 -0.92 3.21
CA MET A 121 -22.24 0.48 3.00
C MET A 121 -22.89 1.48 3.96
N GLY A 122 -23.97 1.12 4.64
CA GLY A 122 -24.63 1.95 5.66
C GLY A 122 -23.94 1.92 7.04
N HIS A 123 -22.96 1.03 7.26
CA HIS A 123 -22.20 1.00 8.51
C HIS A 123 -20.97 1.92 8.41
N PRO A 124 -20.68 2.77 9.44
CA PRO A 124 -19.61 3.78 9.35
C PRO A 124 -18.21 3.20 9.08
N ASP A 125 -17.93 1.98 9.49
CA ASP A 125 -16.62 1.33 9.31
C ASP A 125 -16.42 0.70 7.92
N VAL A 126 -17.43 0.70 7.03
CA VAL A 126 -17.33 0.07 5.70
C VAL A 126 -16.94 1.07 4.60
N PRO A 127 -17.59 2.25 4.45
CA PRO A 127 -17.25 3.20 3.39
C PRO A 127 -15.77 3.62 3.36
N PRO A 128 -15.07 3.85 4.49
CA PRO A 128 -13.66 4.24 4.47
C PRO A 128 -12.76 3.23 3.74
N LEU A 129 -13.04 1.93 3.82
CA LEU A 129 -12.28 0.90 3.13
C LEU A 129 -12.45 1.02 1.61
N TYR A 130 -13.67 1.28 1.15
CA TYR A 130 -13.90 1.48 -0.29
C TYR A 130 -13.25 2.76 -0.83
N GLU A 131 -13.15 3.81 -0.03
CA GLU A 131 -12.41 5.02 -0.41
C GLU A 131 -10.90 4.74 -0.47
N MET A 132 -10.33 3.98 0.47
CA MET A 132 -8.93 3.51 0.42
C MET A 132 -8.68 2.69 -0.85
N LYS A 133 -9.53 1.68 -1.09
CA LYS A 133 -9.46 0.85 -2.31
C LYS A 133 -9.51 1.67 -3.57
N LYS A 134 -10.46 2.61 -3.68
CA LYS A 134 -10.64 3.48 -4.85
C LYS A 134 -9.43 4.37 -5.09
N SER A 135 -8.87 4.95 -4.03
CA SER A 135 -7.65 5.75 -4.10
C SER A 135 -6.46 4.94 -4.60
N LEU A 136 -6.30 3.72 -4.07
CA LEU A 136 -5.24 2.79 -4.44
C LEU A 136 -5.38 2.34 -5.90
N ASP A 137 -6.57 1.90 -6.31
CA ASP A 137 -6.86 1.44 -7.68
C ASP A 137 -6.63 2.56 -8.70
N TRP A 138 -7.07 3.78 -8.38
CA TRP A 138 -6.85 4.94 -9.23
C TRP A 138 -5.35 5.25 -9.39
N GLU A 139 -4.57 5.17 -8.32
CA GLU A 139 -3.14 5.45 -8.37
C GLU A 139 -2.39 4.38 -9.18
N VAL A 140 -2.72 3.10 -8.97
CA VAL A 140 -2.18 1.98 -9.77
C VAL A 140 -2.45 2.18 -11.27
N ASP A 141 -3.70 2.52 -11.64
CA ASP A 141 -4.07 2.81 -13.04
C ASP A 141 -3.23 3.94 -13.63
N LYS A 142 -3.01 5.03 -12.86
CA LYS A 142 -2.17 6.14 -13.31
C LYS A 142 -0.72 5.74 -13.52
N PHE A 143 -0.11 5.03 -12.58
CA PHE A 143 1.29 4.62 -12.71
C PHE A 143 1.50 3.55 -13.80
N GLN A 144 0.52 2.70 -14.12
CA GLN A 144 0.59 1.82 -15.29
C GLN A 144 0.75 2.59 -16.61
N GLY A 145 0.20 3.80 -16.70
CA GLY A 145 0.32 4.66 -17.89
C GLY A 145 1.45 5.69 -17.83
N PHE A 146 1.87 6.10 -16.62
CA PHE A 146 2.76 7.25 -16.44
C PHE A 146 4.20 6.89 -16.10
N VAL A 147 4.51 5.64 -15.70
CA VAL A 147 5.91 5.21 -15.50
C VAL A 147 6.69 5.42 -16.77
N ARG A 148 7.85 6.09 -16.66
CA ARG A 148 8.83 6.28 -17.72
C ARG A 148 10.11 5.56 -17.33
N PHE A 149 10.53 4.64 -18.18
CA PHE A 149 11.80 3.95 -18.02
C PHE A 149 12.90 4.72 -18.73
N GLU A 150 14.04 4.79 -18.08
CA GLU A 150 15.31 5.31 -18.63
C GLU A 150 16.29 4.14 -18.73
N GLU A 151 17.10 4.11 -19.78
CA GLU A 151 18.09 3.04 -19.98
C GLU A 151 19.38 3.35 -19.21
N HIS A 152 19.80 2.41 -18.37
CA HIS A 152 21.03 2.47 -17.57
C HIS A 152 21.82 1.16 -17.77
N ASP A 153 22.87 1.19 -18.61
CA ASP A 153 23.78 0.07 -18.84
C ASP A 153 23.09 -1.28 -19.12
N GLY A 154 22.05 -1.25 -19.97
CA GLY A 154 21.32 -2.46 -20.40
C GLY A 154 20.19 -2.89 -19.46
N MET A 155 19.83 -2.05 -18.47
CA MET A 155 18.68 -2.24 -17.60
C MET A 155 17.74 -1.02 -17.70
N LEU A 156 16.44 -1.26 -17.69
CA LEU A 156 15.45 -0.20 -17.64
C LEU A 156 15.19 0.21 -16.19
N GLY A 157 15.46 1.47 -15.85
CA GLY A 157 15.20 2.05 -14.53
C GLY A 157 14.04 3.03 -14.56
N ALA A 158 13.20 3.04 -13.53
CA ALA A 158 12.17 4.06 -13.34
C ALA A 158 12.08 4.47 -11.88
N VAL A 159 11.87 5.76 -11.62
CA VAL A 159 11.60 6.31 -10.28
C VAL A 159 10.16 6.76 -10.23
N ILE A 160 9.48 6.44 -9.14
CA ILE A 160 8.09 6.84 -8.90
C ILE A 160 7.92 7.40 -7.48
N HIS A 161 6.93 8.30 -7.33
CA HIS A 161 6.59 8.92 -6.04
C HIS A 161 5.10 8.71 -5.72
N PRO A 162 4.68 7.48 -5.42
CA PRO A 162 3.28 7.19 -5.10
C PRO A 162 2.93 7.59 -3.66
N LYS A 163 1.63 7.76 -3.40
CA LYS A 163 1.10 7.94 -2.04
C LYS A 163 0.85 6.60 -1.34
N ASN A 164 0.55 5.56 -2.13
CA ASN A 164 0.22 4.22 -1.65
C ASN A 164 1.37 3.25 -1.98
N HIS A 165 1.49 2.15 -1.26
CA HIS A 165 2.49 1.09 -1.53
C HIS A 165 2.10 0.27 -2.77
N ILE A 166 2.23 0.85 -3.96
CA ILE A 166 1.68 0.26 -5.20
C ILE A 166 2.58 -0.73 -5.91
N LEU A 167 3.86 -0.84 -5.59
CA LEU A 167 4.79 -1.74 -6.29
C LEU A 167 4.30 -3.19 -6.41
N PRO A 168 3.73 -3.82 -5.35
CA PRO A 168 3.17 -5.16 -5.47
C PRO A 168 2.07 -5.28 -6.52
N LEU A 169 1.32 -4.20 -6.73
CA LEU A 169 0.18 -4.13 -7.65
C LEU A 169 0.61 -3.82 -9.09
N LEU A 170 1.74 -3.14 -9.27
CA LEU A 170 2.33 -2.84 -10.58
C LEU A 170 3.08 -4.04 -11.17
N ARG A 171 3.54 -4.97 -10.33
CA ARG A 171 4.34 -6.13 -10.73
C ARG A 171 3.74 -6.89 -11.92
N GLY A 172 2.48 -7.27 -11.83
CA GLY A 172 1.82 -8.07 -12.88
C GLY A 172 1.78 -7.36 -14.22
N HIS A 173 1.49 -6.05 -14.21
CA HIS A 173 1.43 -5.23 -15.42
C HIS A 173 2.80 -5.14 -16.11
N PHE A 174 3.84 -4.73 -15.39
CA PHE A 174 5.15 -4.48 -16.01
C PHE A 174 5.87 -5.77 -16.39
N CYS A 175 5.80 -6.84 -15.59
CA CYS A 175 6.34 -8.14 -15.96
C CYS A 175 5.69 -8.71 -17.24
N SER A 176 4.39 -8.48 -17.44
CA SER A 176 3.70 -8.91 -18.67
C SER A 176 4.02 -8.03 -19.87
N ARG A 177 4.27 -6.73 -19.65
CA ARG A 177 4.55 -5.76 -20.71
C ARG A 177 6.00 -5.87 -21.23
N PHE A 178 6.94 -6.18 -20.35
CA PHE A 178 8.37 -6.27 -20.62
C PHE A 178 8.92 -7.63 -20.20
N PRO A 179 8.45 -8.75 -20.79
CA PRO A 179 8.80 -10.08 -20.30
C PRO A 179 10.28 -10.44 -20.52
N GLU A 180 10.91 -9.88 -21.55
CA GLU A 180 12.30 -10.18 -21.94
C GLU A 180 13.30 -9.13 -21.43
N GLU A 181 12.83 -8.02 -20.85
CA GLU A 181 13.69 -6.92 -20.42
C GLU A 181 14.00 -7.04 -18.92
N ASN A 182 15.23 -6.69 -18.56
CA ASN A 182 15.56 -6.46 -17.16
C ASN A 182 15.15 -5.05 -16.78
N PHE A 183 14.33 -4.91 -15.73
CA PHE A 183 13.89 -3.61 -15.28
C PHE A 183 13.82 -3.47 -13.77
N MET A 184 13.86 -2.23 -13.34
CA MET A 184 13.70 -1.83 -11.95
C MET A 184 12.73 -0.65 -11.86
N ILE A 185 11.79 -0.70 -10.88
CA ILE A 185 10.95 0.44 -10.51
C ILE A 185 11.24 0.76 -9.05
N TYR A 186 11.77 1.94 -8.80
CA TYR A 186 12.08 2.44 -7.47
C TYR A 186 10.97 3.38 -6.96
N ASP A 187 10.35 3.02 -5.85
CA ASP A 187 9.45 3.86 -5.08
C ASP A 187 10.27 4.69 -4.09
N ALA A 188 10.46 5.97 -4.44
CA ALA A 188 11.29 6.87 -3.66
C ALA A 188 10.61 7.34 -2.34
N VAL A 189 9.30 7.19 -2.23
CA VAL A 189 8.54 7.55 -1.02
C VAL A 189 8.67 6.47 0.04
N HIS A 190 8.52 5.20 -0.37
CA HIS A 190 8.53 4.05 0.55
C HIS A 190 9.86 3.31 0.58
N GLN A 191 10.87 3.80 -0.17
CA GLN A 191 12.21 3.19 -0.27
C GLN A 191 12.15 1.70 -0.63
N ALA A 192 11.34 1.38 -1.62
CA ALA A 192 11.12 0.02 -2.07
C ALA A 192 11.42 -0.12 -3.57
N VAL A 193 11.83 -1.31 -3.99
CA VAL A 193 12.19 -1.61 -5.38
C VAL A 193 11.45 -2.84 -5.86
N LEU A 194 10.82 -2.73 -7.02
CA LEU A 194 10.44 -3.87 -7.85
C LEU A 194 11.58 -4.14 -8.85
N LEU A 195 12.33 -5.20 -8.63
CA LEU A 195 13.37 -5.67 -9.55
C LEU A 195 12.85 -6.85 -10.35
N TYR A 196 12.98 -6.79 -11.68
CA TYR A 196 12.68 -7.89 -12.58
C TYR A 196 13.92 -8.24 -13.40
N GLN A 197 14.41 -9.45 -13.21
CA GLN A 197 15.63 -9.95 -13.83
C GLN A 197 15.48 -11.45 -14.09
N GLU A 198 15.94 -11.95 -15.23
CA GLU A 198 15.89 -13.37 -15.58
C GLU A 198 14.49 -13.99 -15.36
N HIS A 199 13.43 -13.29 -15.80
CA HIS A 199 12.03 -13.68 -15.64
C HIS A 199 11.55 -13.83 -14.18
N LYS A 200 12.30 -13.26 -13.22
CA LYS A 200 11.96 -13.28 -11.80
C LYS A 200 11.74 -11.87 -11.28
N ALA A 201 10.60 -11.67 -10.61
CA ALA A 201 10.29 -10.41 -9.97
C ALA A 201 10.49 -10.51 -8.46
N GLN A 202 11.23 -9.55 -7.91
CA GLN A 202 11.49 -9.41 -6.48
C GLN A 202 11.05 -8.03 -6.00
N LEU A 203 10.48 -7.99 -4.80
CA LEU A 203 10.19 -6.74 -4.09
C LEU A 203 11.20 -6.63 -2.95
N LEU A 204 11.91 -5.52 -2.89
CA LEU A 204 12.99 -5.28 -1.93
C LEU A 204 12.71 -3.96 -1.22
N GLU A 205 12.88 -3.95 0.10
CA GLU A 205 12.92 -2.71 0.89
C GLU A 205 14.38 -2.27 1.05
N LEU A 206 14.61 -0.98 0.94
CA LEU A 206 15.95 -0.39 1.02
C LEU A 206 16.13 0.32 2.35
N ALA A 207 17.32 0.13 2.95
CA ALA A 207 17.68 0.82 4.19
C ALA A 207 18.08 2.30 3.98
N ALA A 208 18.30 2.71 2.72
CA ALA A 208 18.69 4.07 2.35
C ALA A 208 18.13 4.41 0.96
N PRO A 209 17.93 5.71 0.65
CA PRO A 209 17.51 6.15 -0.67
C PRO A 209 18.44 5.64 -1.78
N LEU A 210 17.86 5.20 -2.89
CA LEU A 210 18.59 4.76 -4.07
C LEU A 210 18.81 5.95 -5.02
N GLU A 211 20.06 6.21 -5.36
CA GLU A 211 20.40 7.14 -6.42
C GLU A 211 20.70 6.35 -7.70
N LEU A 212 19.92 6.59 -8.75
CA LEU A 212 20.22 6.03 -10.06
C LEU A 212 21.39 6.79 -10.69
N PRO A 213 22.27 6.10 -11.45
CA PRO A 213 23.30 6.79 -12.22
C PRO A 213 22.65 7.75 -13.24
N PRO A 214 23.34 8.81 -13.66
CA PRO A 214 22.82 9.69 -14.69
C PRO A 214 22.55 8.90 -15.99
N PRO A 215 21.50 9.28 -16.75
CA PRO A 215 21.19 8.61 -18.00
C PRO A 215 22.36 8.71 -19.00
N SER A 216 22.55 7.65 -19.79
CA SER A 216 23.60 7.58 -20.81
C SER A 216 23.43 8.70 -21.86
N ALA A 217 24.49 9.02 -22.62
CA ALA A 217 24.39 10.01 -23.70
C ALA A 217 23.31 9.62 -24.73
N ARG A 218 23.20 8.32 -25.02
CA ARG A 218 22.16 7.77 -25.90
C ARG A 218 20.76 7.97 -25.33
N GLU A 219 20.57 7.72 -24.04
CA GLU A 219 19.30 7.94 -23.37
C GLU A 219 18.91 9.43 -23.39
N GLN A 220 19.88 10.34 -23.17
CA GLN A 220 19.63 11.78 -23.26
C GLN A 220 19.16 12.22 -24.66
N GLU A 221 19.72 11.62 -25.72
CA GLU A 221 19.24 11.84 -27.09
C GLU A 221 17.80 11.35 -27.29
N PHE A 222 17.45 10.16 -26.77
CA PHE A 222 16.09 9.65 -26.83
C PHE A 222 15.11 10.53 -26.05
N GLN A 223 15.48 11.01 -24.88
CA GLN A 223 14.66 11.93 -24.09
C GLN A 223 14.42 13.25 -24.82
N ALA A 224 15.45 13.78 -25.49
CA ALA A 224 15.31 14.99 -26.31
C ALA A 224 14.36 14.77 -27.50
N LEU A 225 14.49 13.65 -28.20
CA LEU A 225 13.58 13.26 -29.29
C LEU A 225 12.14 13.04 -28.79
N TRP A 226 11.98 12.43 -27.61
CA TRP A 226 10.66 12.23 -27.01
C TRP A 226 9.97 13.57 -26.68
N LYS A 227 10.70 14.52 -26.10
CA LYS A 227 10.18 15.87 -25.84
C LYS A 227 9.77 16.57 -27.13
N GLN A 228 10.62 16.54 -28.15
CA GLN A 228 10.31 17.12 -29.46
C GLN A 228 9.08 16.48 -30.09
N PHE A 229 8.94 15.16 -30.01
CA PHE A 229 7.76 14.43 -30.50
C PHE A 229 6.50 14.87 -29.75
N TYR A 230 6.56 14.92 -28.42
CA TYR A 230 5.45 15.34 -27.59
C TYR A 230 4.96 16.76 -27.94
N ASP A 231 5.90 17.71 -28.06
CA ASP A 231 5.59 19.10 -28.44
C ASP A 231 5.03 19.21 -29.88
N THR A 232 5.51 18.37 -30.79
CA THR A 232 5.05 18.38 -32.19
C THR A 232 3.64 17.82 -32.35
N LEU A 233 3.25 16.88 -31.52
CA LEU A 233 1.91 16.29 -31.52
C LEU A 233 0.85 17.20 -30.92
N GLU A 234 1.25 18.22 -30.16
CA GLU A 234 0.30 19.13 -29.55
C GLU A 234 -0.43 19.97 -30.60
N ILE A 235 -1.74 19.78 -30.67
CA ILE A 235 -2.60 20.64 -31.48
C ILE A 235 -2.91 21.89 -30.67
N LYS A 236 -2.20 23.00 -30.92
CA LYS A 236 -2.31 24.28 -30.19
C LYS A 236 -3.75 24.76 -30.00
N ALA A 237 -4.61 24.58 -31.02
CA ALA A 237 -6.03 24.96 -30.96
C ALA A 237 -6.85 24.09 -29.97
N ARG A 238 -6.33 22.94 -29.53
CA ARG A 238 -6.94 22.03 -28.57
C ARG A 238 -6.24 22.05 -27.20
N HIS A 239 -5.28 22.94 -27.02
CA HIS A 239 -4.57 23.07 -25.76
C HIS A 239 -5.55 23.33 -24.62
N ASN A 240 -5.58 22.44 -23.64
CA ASN A 240 -6.44 22.55 -22.45
C ASN A 240 -5.70 22.06 -21.21
N GLU A 241 -5.02 22.99 -20.55
CA GLU A 241 -4.23 22.67 -19.37
C GLU A 241 -5.07 22.12 -18.22
N LYS A 242 -6.29 22.61 -18.02
CA LYS A 242 -7.20 22.09 -16.99
C LYS A 242 -7.58 20.64 -17.27
N GLY A 243 -7.90 20.33 -18.55
CA GLY A 243 -8.16 18.96 -18.98
C GLY A 243 -6.94 18.06 -18.79
N ARG A 244 -5.74 18.52 -19.16
CA ARG A 244 -4.49 17.80 -18.94
C ARG A 244 -4.29 17.50 -17.46
N MET A 245 -4.43 18.47 -16.56
CA MET A 245 -4.29 18.28 -15.12
C MET A 245 -5.34 17.34 -14.51
N THR A 246 -6.53 17.23 -15.10
CA THR A 246 -7.54 16.29 -14.66
C THR A 246 -7.14 14.84 -14.99
N HIS A 247 -6.56 14.60 -16.16
CA HIS A 247 -6.17 13.26 -16.60
C HIS A 247 -4.77 12.86 -16.15
N CYS A 248 -3.83 13.83 -16.10
CA CYS A 248 -2.47 13.68 -15.64
C CYS A 248 -2.16 14.78 -14.58
N PRO A 249 -2.50 14.56 -13.30
CA PRO A 249 -2.22 15.51 -12.22
C PRO A 249 -0.74 15.86 -12.08
N LYS A 250 -0.46 17.12 -11.72
CA LYS A 250 0.92 17.66 -11.62
C LYS A 250 1.87 16.82 -10.76
N ARG A 251 1.35 16.11 -9.77
CA ARG A 251 2.18 15.26 -8.90
C ARG A 251 2.93 14.14 -9.63
N PHE A 252 2.44 13.71 -10.82
CA PHE A 252 3.11 12.70 -11.65
C PHE A 252 4.17 13.31 -12.60
N TRP A 253 4.14 14.64 -12.81
CA TRP A 253 4.99 15.30 -13.79
C TRP A 253 6.47 15.21 -13.47
N GLN A 254 6.83 15.16 -12.18
CA GLN A 254 8.22 14.99 -11.75
C GLN A 254 8.86 13.70 -12.26
N ASP A 255 8.05 12.67 -12.52
CA ASP A 255 8.50 11.35 -12.96
C ASP A 255 8.36 11.17 -14.49
N MET A 256 7.97 12.24 -15.22
CA MET A 256 7.71 12.21 -16.66
C MET A 256 8.69 13.11 -17.40
N VAL A 257 9.47 12.54 -18.31
CA VAL A 257 10.50 13.25 -19.09
C VAL A 257 9.92 14.41 -19.90
N GLU A 258 8.73 14.24 -20.49
CA GLU A 258 8.03 15.24 -21.30
C GLU A 258 7.45 16.41 -20.49
N MET A 259 7.45 16.33 -19.17
CA MET A 259 6.87 17.33 -18.27
C MET A 259 7.92 18.11 -17.45
N ARG A 260 9.20 17.67 -17.55
CA ARG A 260 10.35 18.32 -16.86
C ARG A 260 10.89 19.51 -17.61
#